data_c803c7c5ce7c01ef67207b6aa1d1fd4c
#
_entry.id   c803c7c5ce7c01ef67207b6aa1d1fd4c
#
_cell.length_a   1.000
_cell.length_b   1.000
_cell.length_c   1.000
_cell.angle_alpha   90.00
_cell.angle_beta   90.00
_cell.angle_gamma   90.00
#
_symmetry.space_group_name_H-M   'P 1'
#
loop_
_entity.id
_entity.type
_entity.pdbx_description
1 polymer ?
#
loop_
_entity_poly.entity_id
_entity_poly.type
_entity_poly.pdbx_seq_one_letter_code
_entity_poly.pdbx_strand_id
1 'polypeptide(L)'
;MDPLLKSGEFAQLCRTTKETLRHYAKIDLLSPSIRAKNGYNYYAFTQFADYALISALQSTGLSLSQIRTYLMNPSSSSLKVLLEERIESIDKQINELERKQQVLKGALNQAQRLDSWFDDSICITPEGYRWRIVQCPEEFFLETSVAYIQGKEDDFISSLIDHVSYCENQGWTATFQEAYRIDEAHVVSGDYAGGFCAEECIPRRIESSRLRVKPAGTYLQWLNRIDLTMLVDDEGETPEIVAGDFSSSEDNPMFAAYDALHTFATEQGITLVGDLYDVVLSLYGGSFKEAIYTEVSRRIR
;
A
#
# COMPACT_ATOMS: atom_id res chain seq x y z
N MET A 1 40.63 23.44 38.38
CA MET A 1 39.27 23.29 39.00
C MET A 1 38.26 23.37 37.88
N ASP A 2 37.34 22.42 37.82
CA ASP A 2 36.25 22.45 36.85
C ASP A 2 35.28 23.60 37.23
N PRO A 3 34.94 24.52 36.31
CA PRO A 3 34.04 25.65 36.59
C PRO A 3 32.67 25.12 37.02
N LEU A 4 32.12 25.71 38.09
CA LEU A 4 30.80 25.41 38.59
C LEU A 4 29.80 26.47 38.11
N LEU A 5 28.74 26.02 37.45
CA LEU A 5 27.66 26.84 36.90
C LEU A 5 26.39 26.68 37.75
N LYS A 6 25.71 27.76 38.03
CA LYS A 6 24.36 27.71 38.63
C LYS A 6 23.40 27.03 37.66
N SER A 7 22.35 26.40 38.19
CA SER A 7 21.33 25.72 37.35
C SER A 7 20.80 26.57 36.18
N GLY A 8 20.74 27.92 36.34
CA GLY A 8 20.30 28.80 35.24
C GLY A 8 21.35 28.94 34.13
N GLU A 9 22.60 29.10 34.52
CA GLU A 9 23.73 29.20 33.58
C GLU A 9 23.97 27.88 32.84
N PHE A 10 23.88 26.79 33.58
CA PHE A 10 23.99 25.44 32.98
C PHE A 10 22.82 25.12 32.06
N ALA A 11 21.58 25.49 32.41
CA ALA A 11 20.42 25.39 31.56
C ALA A 11 20.58 26.16 30.25
N GLN A 12 21.11 27.39 30.34
CA GLN A 12 21.40 28.23 29.17
C GLN A 12 22.47 27.60 28.28
N LEU A 13 23.56 27.10 28.86
CA LEU A 13 24.62 26.37 28.13
C LEU A 13 24.07 25.15 27.40
N CYS A 14 23.20 24.37 28.07
CA CYS A 14 22.55 23.17 27.52
C CYS A 14 21.36 23.49 26.59
N ARG A 15 20.99 24.74 26.39
CA ARG A 15 19.78 25.14 25.65
C ARG A 15 18.51 24.43 26.14
N THR A 16 18.36 24.37 27.46
CA THR A 16 17.26 23.69 28.12
C THR A 16 16.65 24.56 29.25
N THR A 17 15.70 24.02 30.00
CA THR A 17 15.06 24.72 31.11
C THR A 17 15.60 24.24 32.48
N LYS A 18 15.45 25.09 33.51
CA LYS A 18 15.75 24.67 34.89
C LYS A 18 14.84 23.54 35.35
N GLU A 19 13.63 23.46 34.85
CA GLU A 19 12.64 22.42 35.12
C GLU A 19 13.10 21.09 34.60
N THR A 20 13.65 21.06 33.35
CA THR A 20 14.26 19.85 32.75
C THR A 20 15.41 19.35 33.61
N LEU A 21 16.33 20.23 34.03
CA LEU A 21 17.45 19.85 34.90
C LEU A 21 16.96 19.36 36.28
N ARG A 22 15.93 19.96 36.84
CA ARG A 22 15.30 19.51 38.08
C ARG A 22 14.67 18.12 37.92
N HIS A 23 14.01 17.90 36.78
CA HIS A 23 13.44 16.60 36.46
C HIS A 23 14.54 15.53 36.34
N TYR A 24 15.61 15.81 35.59
CA TYR A 24 16.74 14.89 35.44
C TYR A 24 17.40 14.59 36.77
N ALA A 25 17.55 15.59 37.68
CA ALA A 25 18.07 15.38 39.02
C ALA A 25 17.13 14.55 39.93
N LYS A 26 15.80 14.66 39.69
CA LYS A 26 14.80 13.87 40.46
C LYS A 26 14.81 12.39 40.09
N ILE A 27 15.07 12.08 38.82
CA ILE A 27 15.12 10.71 38.30
C ILE A 27 16.55 10.14 38.28
N ASP A 28 17.51 10.82 38.88
CA ASP A 28 18.94 10.43 38.94
C ASP A 28 19.56 10.21 37.54
N LEU A 29 19.12 10.98 36.55
CA LEU A 29 19.66 10.94 35.18
C LEU A 29 20.86 11.91 35.02
N LEU A 30 20.75 13.12 35.60
CA LEU A 30 21.82 14.12 35.67
C LEU A 30 21.67 14.91 37.00
N SER A 31 22.42 14.52 38.02
CA SER A 31 22.38 15.18 39.32
C SER A 31 23.38 16.32 39.41
N PRO A 32 23.05 17.44 40.12
CA PRO A 32 24.01 18.51 40.32
C PRO A 32 25.26 18.02 41.09
N SER A 33 26.40 18.54 40.68
CA SER A 33 27.68 18.22 41.37
C SER A 33 27.69 18.71 42.83
N ILE A 34 27.03 19.83 43.12
CA ILE A 34 26.93 20.43 44.45
C ILE A 34 25.50 20.91 44.71
N ARG A 35 24.94 20.46 45.84
CA ARG A 35 23.71 21.00 46.43
C ARG A 35 24.12 21.89 47.64
N ALA A 36 24.10 23.19 47.45
CA ALA A 36 24.51 24.11 48.48
C ALA A 36 23.47 24.24 49.62
N LYS A 37 23.93 24.55 50.84
CA LYS A 37 23.06 24.73 52.01
C LYS A 37 22.00 25.86 51.82
N ASN A 38 22.23 26.78 50.90
CA ASN A 38 21.30 27.86 50.53
C ASN A 38 20.24 27.45 49.52
N GLY A 39 20.15 26.14 49.17
CA GLY A 39 19.17 25.59 48.21
C GLY A 39 19.56 25.72 46.74
N TYR A 40 20.71 26.31 46.41
CA TYR A 40 21.17 26.37 45.01
C TYR A 40 21.87 25.09 44.58
N ASN A 41 21.58 24.66 43.36
CA ASN A 41 22.25 23.55 42.70
C ASN A 41 23.31 24.09 41.74
N TYR A 42 24.48 23.49 41.74
CA TYR A 42 25.61 23.77 40.86
C TYR A 42 25.98 22.53 40.06
N TYR A 43 26.24 22.75 38.78
CA TYR A 43 26.67 21.75 37.81
C TYR A 43 28.14 22.02 37.43
N ALA A 44 28.94 21.01 37.34
CA ALA A 44 30.28 21.14 36.79
C ALA A 44 30.22 21.32 35.26
N PHE A 45 31.12 22.10 34.68
CA PHE A 45 31.16 22.32 33.23
C PHE A 45 31.29 21.01 32.45
N THR A 46 32.06 20.04 32.97
CA THR A 46 32.20 18.70 32.37
C THR A 46 30.89 17.95 32.25
N GLN A 47 29.89 18.20 33.08
CA GLN A 47 28.56 17.61 32.96
C GLN A 47 27.78 18.06 31.71
N PHE A 48 28.30 19.05 30.97
CA PHE A 48 27.76 19.40 29.66
C PHE A 48 27.87 18.23 28.67
N ALA A 49 28.95 17.45 28.73
CA ALA A 49 29.10 16.26 27.88
C ALA A 49 28.06 15.20 28.20
N ASP A 50 27.77 14.99 29.52
CA ASP A 50 26.72 14.06 29.96
C ASP A 50 25.35 14.50 29.48
N TYR A 51 25.03 15.80 29.62
CA TYR A 51 23.77 16.37 29.11
C TYR A 51 23.67 16.23 27.59
N ALA A 52 24.74 16.52 26.86
CA ALA A 52 24.76 16.40 25.40
C ALA A 52 24.50 14.96 24.94
N LEU A 53 25.11 13.98 25.63
CA LEU A 53 24.85 12.55 25.38
C LEU A 53 23.39 12.18 25.66
N ILE A 54 22.84 12.58 26.82
CA ILE A 54 21.42 12.35 27.17
C ILE A 54 20.51 12.93 26.09
N SER A 55 20.76 14.20 25.71
CA SER A 55 19.95 14.89 24.70
C SER A 55 20.02 14.20 23.33
N ALA A 56 21.22 13.79 22.91
CA ALA A 56 21.40 13.07 21.65
C ALA A 56 20.65 11.74 21.64
N LEU A 57 20.79 10.93 22.68
CA LEU A 57 20.09 9.65 22.81
C LEU A 57 18.56 9.82 22.87
N GLN A 58 18.08 10.83 23.61
CA GLN A 58 16.66 11.15 23.70
C GLN A 58 16.08 11.59 22.36
N SER A 59 16.82 12.36 21.57
CA SER A 59 16.39 12.82 20.23
C SER A 59 16.15 11.67 19.26
N THR A 60 16.76 10.52 19.47
CA THR A 60 16.51 9.30 18.71
C THR A 60 15.25 8.55 19.14
N GLY A 61 14.59 8.98 20.24
CA GLY A 61 13.41 8.34 20.81
C GLY A 61 13.70 7.28 21.87
N LEU A 62 14.94 7.22 22.38
CA LEU A 62 15.23 6.43 23.58
C LEU A 62 14.55 7.06 24.80
N SER A 63 13.95 6.22 25.63
CA SER A 63 13.32 6.67 26.89
C SER A 63 14.36 7.08 27.93
N LEU A 64 14.00 8.01 28.82
CA LEU A 64 14.89 8.43 29.89
C LEU A 64 15.28 7.25 30.81
N SER A 65 14.45 6.24 30.94
CA SER A 65 14.75 5.02 31.69
C SER A 65 15.85 4.18 31.04
N GLN A 66 15.81 4.01 29.71
CA GLN A 66 16.86 3.29 28.97
C GLN A 66 18.19 4.03 29.03
N ILE A 67 18.16 5.36 28.84
CA ILE A 67 19.34 6.20 28.94
C ILE A 67 19.94 6.14 30.36
N ARG A 68 19.10 6.21 31.39
CA ARG A 68 19.53 6.07 32.79
C ARG A 68 20.19 4.71 33.05
N THR A 69 19.58 3.61 32.59
CA THR A 69 20.14 2.27 32.77
C THR A 69 21.54 2.15 32.14
N TYR A 70 21.72 2.73 30.97
CA TYR A 70 23.02 2.81 30.30
C TYR A 70 24.03 3.63 31.15
N LEU A 71 23.64 4.82 31.63
CA LEU A 71 24.52 5.71 32.37
C LEU A 71 24.90 5.18 33.76
N MET A 72 24.16 4.23 34.32
CA MET A 72 24.53 3.55 35.57
C MET A 72 25.75 2.63 35.43
N ASN A 73 25.93 2.01 34.24
CA ASN A 73 27.06 1.13 33.92
C ASN A 73 27.55 1.38 32.48
N PRO A 74 28.15 2.55 32.20
CA PRO A 74 28.52 2.93 30.85
C PRO A 74 29.69 2.07 30.36
N SER A 75 29.51 1.44 29.20
CA SER A 75 30.57 0.73 28.49
C SER A 75 30.31 0.81 26.98
N SER A 76 31.37 0.64 26.21
CA SER A 76 31.24 0.62 24.75
C SER A 76 30.33 -0.52 24.28
N SER A 77 30.33 -1.65 24.96
CA SER A 77 29.46 -2.79 24.62
C SER A 77 28.00 -2.51 24.93
N SER A 78 27.68 -1.94 26.10
CA SER A 78 26.31 -1.61 26.47
C SER A 78 25.73 -0.49 25.58
N LEU A 79 26.58 0.49 25.19
CA LEU A 79 26.17 1.54 24.24
C LEU A 79 25.86 0.94 22.87
N LYS A 80 26.72 0.04 22.39
CA LYS A 80 26.54 -0.60 21.10
C LYS A 80 25.21 -1.34 21.04
N VAL A 81 24.92 -2.19 22.01
CA VAL A 81 23.64 -2.93 22.10
C VAL A 81 22.45 -1.97 22.11
N LEU A 82 22.48 -0.92 22.94
CA LEU A 82 21.40 0.06 23.04
C LEU A 82 21.14 0.77 21.69
N LEU A 83 22.20 1.13 20.96
CA LEU A 83 22.09 1.79 19.67
C LEU A 83 21.63 0.84 18.57
N GLU A 84 22.12 -0.42 18.55
CA GLU A 84 21.70 -1.44 17.59
C GLU A 84 20.20 -1.74 17.74
N GLU A 85 19.71 -1.95 18.96
CA GLU A 85 18.28 -2.13 19.23
C GLU A 85 17.43 -0.94 18.76
N ARG A 86 17.95 0.30 18.95
CA ARG A 86 17.23 1.49 18.52
C ARG A 86 17.22 1.63 17.00
N ILE A 87 18.33 1.34 16.33
CA ILE A 87 18.42 1.33 14.85
C ILE A 87 17.41 0.32 14.31
N GLU A 88 17.42 -0.92 14.81
CA GLU A 88 16.45 -1.95 14.38
C GLU A 88 14.99 -1.50 14.56
N SER A 89 14.70 -0.83 15.68
CA SER A 89 13.35 -0.29 15.92
C SER A 89 12.97 0.82 14.93
N ILE A 90 13.92 1.68 14.55
CA ILE A 90 13.71 2.73 13.54
C ILE A 90 13.52 2.10 12.16
N ASP A 91 14.31 1.10 11.79
CA ASP A 91 14.18 0.40 10.51
C ASP A 91 12.81 -0.25 10.37
N LYS A 92 12.29 -0.86 11.44
CA LYS A 92 10.91 -1.39 11.46
C LYS A 92 9.87 -0.28 11.23
N GLN A 93 10.05 0.90 11.86
CA GLN A 93 9.15 2.04 11.65
C GLN A 93 9.22 2.60 10.22
N ILE A 94 10.41 2.66 9.65
CA ILE A 94 10.60 3.09 8.25
C ILE A 94 9.86 2.13 7.31
N ASN A 95 10.09 0.82 7.44
CA ASN A 95 9.42 -0.19 6.62
C ASN A 95 7.88 -0.11 6.73
N GLU A 96 7.36 0.11 7.94
CA GLU A 96 5.91 0.27 8.15
C GLU A 96 5.37 1.55 7.50
N LEU A 97 6.10 2.66 7.60
CA LEU A 97 5.71 3.92 6.96
C LEU A 97 5.78 3.84 5.43
N GLU A 98 6.80 3.19 4.88
CA GLU A 98 6.93 2.93 3.45
C GLU A 98 5.75 2.09 2.93
N ARG A 99 5.38 1.03 3.66
CA ARG A 99 4.20 0.23 3.33
C ARG A 99 2.91 1.06 3.33
N LYS A 100 2.68 1.88 4.36
CA LYS A 100 1.52 2.79 4.41
C LYS A 100 1.52 3.78 3.25
N GLN A 101 2.68 4.31 2.89
CA GLN A 101 2.82 5.22 1.76
C GLN A 101 2.47 4.53 0.43
N GLN A 102 2.88 3.27 0.25
CA GLN A 102 2.56 2.50 -0.96
C GLN A 102 1.05 2.29 -1.11
N VAL A 103 0.35 1.93 -0.04
CA VAL A 103 -1.12 1.80 -0.04
C VAL A 103 -1.79 3.10 -0.47
N LEU A 104 -1.38 4.24 0.10
CA LEU A 104 -1.94 5.55 -0.25
C LEU A 104 -1.64 5.95 -1.70
N LYS A 105 -0.44 5.66 -2.20
CA LYS A 105 -0.07 5.90 -3.60
C LYS A 105 -0.89 5.03 -4.55
N GLY A 106 -1.13 3.78 -4.21
CA GLY A 106 -2.00 2.88 -4.97
C GLY A 106 -3.41 3.45 -5.10
N ALA A 107 -4.03 3.80 -3.97
CA ALA A 107 -5.36 4.40 -3.94
C ALA A 107 -5.44 5.71 -4.74
N LEU A 108 -4.43 6.59 -4.61
CA LEU A 108 -4.37 7.84 -5.37
C LEU A 108 -4.27 7.59 -6.86
N ASN A 109 -3.40 6.66 -7.29
CA ASN A 109 -3.25 6.30 -8.70
C ASN A 109 -4.55 5.76 -9.29
N GLN A 110 -5.26 4.92 -8.54
CA GLN A 110 -6.55 4.37 -8.95
C GLN A 110 -7.61 5.45 -9.11
N ALA A 111 -7.73 6.37 -8.15
CA ALA A 111 -8.64 7.49 -8.23
C ALA A 111 -8.34 8.39 -9.45
N GLN A 112 -7.06 8.72 -9.68
CA GLN A 112 -6.64 9.50 -10.85
C GLN A 112 -6.90 8.77 -12.17
N ARG A 113 -6.71 7.45 -12.20
CA ARG A 113 -6.99 6.62 -13.37
C ARG A 113 -8.49 6.62 -13.69
N LEU A 114 -9.35 6.49 -12.67
CA LEU A 114 -10.80 6.60 -12.83
C LEU A 114 -11.22 7.99 -13.30
N ASP A 115 -10.71 9.06 -12.67
CA ASP A 115 -11.04 10.44 -13.07
C ASP A 115 -10.68 10.72 -14.53
N SER A 116 -9.56 10.15 -15.03
CA SER A 116 -9.14 10.30 -16.42
C SER A 116 -10.13 9.75 -17.44
N TRP A 117 -11.07 8.90 -17.04
CA TRP A 117 -12.12 8.36 -17.88
C TRP A 117 -13.32 9.30 -18.07
N PHE A 118 -13.39 10.37 -17.29
CA PHE A 118 -14.47 11.36 -17.34
C PHE A 118 -14.02 12.70 -17.96
N ASP A 119 -12.80 12.71 -18.53
CA ASP A 119 -12.29 13.84 -19.30
C ASP A 119 -13.04 13.98 -20.65
N ASP A 120 -13.19 15.22 -21.12
CA ASP A 120 -13.86 15.54 -22.39
C ASP A 120 -13.18 14.94 -23.64
N SER A 121 -11.92 14.51 -23.50
CA SER A 121 -11.15 13.87 -24.60
C SER A 121 -11.48 12.40 -24.82
N ILE A 122 -12.25 11.76 -23.93
CA ILE A 122 -12.61 10.35 -24.02
C ILE A 122 -13.67 10.12 -25.08
N CYS A 123 -13.45 9.15 -25.95
CA CYS A 123 -14.43 8.73 -26.94
C CYS A 123 -15.56 7.93 -26.29
N ILE A 124 -16.79 8.11 -26.81
CA ILE A 124 -17.98 7.40 -26.32
C ILE A 124 -18.65 6.73 -27.51
N THR A 125 -18.98 5.43 -27.38
CA THR A 125 -19.77 4.71 -28.40
C THR A 125 -21.24 5.13 -28.36
N PRO A 126 -22.04 4.83 -29.41
CA PRO A 126 -23.48 5.07 -29.38
C PRO A 126 -24.20 4.42 -28.21
N GLU A 127 -23.73 3.27 -27.72
CA GLU A 127 -24.26 2.51 -26.58
C GLU A 127 -23.82 3.10 -25.22
N GLY A 128 -22.91 4.10 -25.22
CA GLY A 128 -22.48 4.82 -24.04
C GLY A 128 -21.19 4.30 -23.42
N TYR A 129 -20.51 3.34 -24.02
CA TYR A 129 -19.21 2.87 -23.54
C TYR A 129 -18.12 3.91 -23.80
N ARG A 130 -17.26 4.10 -22.79
CA ARG A 130 -16.08 5.00 -22.90
C ARG A 130 -14.86 4.19 -23.33
N TRP A 131 -14.13 4.70 -24.31
CA TRP A 131 -12.96 4.01 -24.84
C TRP A 131 -11.85 4.99 -25.24
N ARG A 132 -10.62 4.48 -25.31
CA ARG A 132 -9.46 5.22 -25.77
C ARG A 132 -8.37 4.28 -26.29
N ILE A 133 -7.47 4.82 -27.10
CA ILE A 133 -6.23 4.14 -27.50
C ILE A 133 -5.08 4.88 -26.84
N VAL A 134 -4.25 4.15 -26.08
CA VAL A 134 -3.15 4.73 -25.32
C VAL A 134 -1.87 3.90 -25.42
N GLN A 135 -0.75 4.59 -25.25
CA GLN A 135 0.54 3.93 -25.02
C GLN A 135 0.65 3.61 -23.54
N CYS A 136 0.69 2.31 -23.22
CA CYS A 136 0.92 1.85 -21.85
C CYS A 136 2.40 1.50 -21.65
N PRO A 137 2.99 1.87 -20.51
CA PRO A 137 4.27 1.34 -20.11
C PRO A 137 4.18 -0.15 -19.75
N GLU A 138 5.31 -0.75 -19.44
CA GLU A 138 5.35 -2.07 -18.81
C GLU A 138 4.75 -1.97 -17.41
N GLU A 139 3.79 -2.85 -17.09
CA GLU A 139 3.17 -2.96 -15.76
C GLU A 139 3.47 -4.34 -15.16
N PHE A 140 3.58 -4.41 -13.83
CA PHE A 140 3.95 -5.61 -13.11
C PHE A 140 2.82 -6.05 -12.20
N PHE A 141 2.58 -7.38 -12.17
CA PHE A 141 1.52 -7.98 -11.38
C PHE A 141 2.03 -9.22 -10.64
N LEU A 142 1.45 -9.49 -9.48
CA LEU A 142 1.51 -10.79 -8.83
C LEU A 142 0.24 -11.55 -9.18
N GLU A 143 0.38 -12.74 -9.75
CA GLU A 143 -0.72 -13.51 -10.32
C GLU A 143 -0.98 -14.81 -9.55
N THR A 144 -2.24 -15.15 -9.44
CA THR A 144 -2.70 -16.49 -9.04
C THR A 144 -3.81 -16.94 -9.98
N SER A 145 -3.71 -18.14 -10.54
CA SER A 145 -4.80 -18.72 -11.31
C SER A 145 -5.97 -19.03 -10.38
N VAL A 146 -7.12 -18.48 -10.70
CA VAL A 146 -8.37 -18.64 -9.95
C VAL A 146 -9.50 -19.08 -10.85
N ALA A 147 -9.19 -19.88 -11.88
CA ALA A 147 -10.16 -20.35 -12.86
C ALA A 147 -11.45 -20.82 -12.18
N TYR A 148 -12.57 -20.23 -12.59
CA TYR A 148 -13.87 -20.61 -12.08
C TYR A 148 -14.33 -21.89 -12.80
N ILE A 149 -14.65 -22.91 -12.02
CA ILE A 149 -15.23 -24.16 -12.51
C ILE A 149 -16.54 -24.38 -11.79
N GLN A 150 -17.65 -24.44 -12.53
CA GLN A 150 -18.97 -24.67 -11.95
C GLN A 150 -19.01 -25.93 -11.07
N GLY A 151 -19.55 -25.81 -9.86
CA GLY A 151 -19.56 -26.87 -8.85
C GLY A 151 -18.26 -27.02 -8.05
N LYS A 152 -17.32 -26.06 -8.18
CA LYS A 152 -16.07 -25.97 -7.41
C LYS A 152 -15.83 -24.56 -6.85
N GLU A 153 -16.89 -23.94 -6.35
CA GLU A 153 -16.87 -22.56 -5.83
C GLU A 153 -15.90 -22.41 -4.65
N ASP A 154 -15.80 -23.44 -3.80
CA ASP A 154 -14.85 -23.46 -2.68
C ASP A 154 -13.39 -23.42 -3.16
N ASP A 155 -13.07 -24.06 -4.29
CA ASP A 155 -11.72 -24.02 -4.88
C ASP A 155 -11.40 -22.59 -5.38
N PHE A 156 -12.37 -21.92 -5.98
CA PHE A 156 -12.23 -20.53 -6.44
C PHE A 156 -11.95 -19.58 -5.25
N ILE A 157 -12.79 -19.62 -4.21
CA ILE A 157 -12.63 -18.82 -3.00
C ILE A 157 -11.29 -19.11 -2.31
N SER A 158 -10.94 -20.38 -2.19
CA SER A 158 -9.65 -20.79 -1.61
C SER A 158 -8.47 -20.22 -2.38
N SER A 159 -8.55 -20.17 -3.72
CA SER A 159 -7.52 -19.58 -4.57
C SER A 159 -7.41 -18.07 -4.41
N LEU A 160 -8.51 -17.35 -4.21
CA LEU A 160 -8.51 -15.92 -3.89
C LEU A 160 -7.88 -15.66 -2.52
N ILE A 161 -8.22 -16.45 -1.50
CA ILE A 161 -7.61 -16.33 -0.16
C ILE A 161 -6.10 -16.58 -0.24
N ASP A 162 -5.66 -17.57 -1.02
CA ASP A 162 -4.25 -17.84 -1.26
C ASP A 162 -3.55 -16.67 -1.97
N HIS A 163 -4.22 -16.06 -2.95
CA HIS A 163 -3.71 -14.87 -3.65
C HIS A 163 -3.46 -13.71 -2.68
N VAL A 164 -4.48 -13.34 -1.89
CA VAL A 164 -4.38 -12.26 -0.90
C VAL A 164 -3.27 -12.54 0.11
N SER A 165 -3.25 -13.76 0.67
CA SER A 165 -2.23 -14.18 1.63
C SER A 165 -0.83 -14.16 1.04
N TYR A 166 -0.68 -14.55 -0.22
CA TYR A 166 0.60 -14.49 -0.92
C TYR A 166 1.08 -13.04 -1.10
N CYS A 167 0.21 -12.15 -1.57
CA CYS A 167 0.53 -10.73 -1.75
C CYS A 167 0.95 -10.08 -0.43
N GLU A 168 0.22 -10.34 0.67
CA GLU A 168 0.57 -9.84 2.00
C GLU A 168 1.93 -10.34 2.48
N ASN A 169 2.26 -11.61 2.27
CA ASN A 169 3.56 -12.19 2.61
C ASN A 169 4.71 -11.59 1.81
N GLN A 170 4.44 -11.08 0.61
CA GLN A 170 5.40 -10.33 -0.20
C GLN A 170 5.50 -8.84 0.20
N GLY A 171 4.73 -8.41 1.20
CA GLY A 171 4.69 -7.02 1.66
C GLY A 171 3.77 -6.11 0.84
N TRP A 172 2.94 -6.68 -0.03
CA TRP A 172 1.92 -5.97 -0.79
C TRP A 172 0.57 -6.16 -0.13
N THR A 173 -0.09 -5.07 0.20
CA THR A 173 -1.42 -5.14 0.79
C THR A 173 -2.44 -5.07 -0.34
N ALA A 174 -3.14 -6.16 -0.57
CA ALA A 174 -4.19 -6.31 -1.58
C ALA A 174 -5.42 -5.44 -1.25
N THR A 175 -5.34 -4.14 -1.40
CA THR A 175 -6.47 -3.30 -0.98
C THR A 175 -6.97 -2.34 -2.04
N PHE A 176 -6.16 -1.99 -3.04
CA PHE A 176 -6.56 -0.96 -4.00
C PHE A 176 -6.03 -1.17 -5.41
N GLN A 177 -5.50 -2.33 -5.75
CA GLN A 177 -4.89 -2.56 -7.06
C GLN A 177 -5.27 -3.93 -7.62
N GLU A 178 -6.46 -4.37 -7.27
CA GLU A 178 -7.02 -5.63 -7.77
C GLU A 178 -7.20 -5.56 -9.28
N ALA A 179 -6.74 -6.59 -9.95
CA ALA A 179 -6.86 -6.75 -11.38
C ALA A 179 -7.13 -8.22 -11.74
N TYR A 180 -7.56 -8.44 -12.95
CA TYR A 180 -7.78 -9.76 -13.50
C TYR A 180 -7.13 -9.86 -14.87
N ARG A 181 -6.62 -11.04 -15.18
CA ARG A 181 -6.06 -11.35 -16.49
C ARG A 181 -6.73 -12.59 -17.06
N ILE A 182 -6.96 -12.56 -18.34
CA ILE A 182 -7.38 -13.74 -19.12
C ILE A 182 -6.38 -13.93 -20.23
N ASP A 183 -5.80 -15.11 -20.31
CA ASP A 183 -4.81 -15.39 -21.35
C ASP A 183 -5.41 -15.41 -22.76
N GLU A 184 -4.58 -15.15 -23.77
CA GLU A 184 -5.00 -15.00 -25.15
C GLU A 184 -5.77 -16.22 -25.68
N ALA A 185 -5.43 -17.43 -25.26
CA ALA A 185 -6.10 -18.63 -25.75
C ALA A 185 -7.56 -18.70 -25.29
N HIS A 186 -7.83 -18.37 -24.02
CA HIS A 186 -9.17 -18.30 -23.47
C HIS A 186 -9.96 -17.10 -23.99
N VAL A 187 -9.30 -15.96 -24.22
CA VAL A 187 -9.94 -14.82 -24.87
C VAL A 187 -10.40 -15.15 -26.28
N VAL A 188 -9.59 -15.88 -27.06
CA VAL A 188 -9.93 -16.28 -28.45
C VAL A 188 -11.04 -17.31 -28.49
N SER A 189 -11.09 -18.22 -27.50
CA SER A 189 -12.15 -19.24 -27.41
C SER A 189 -13.46 -18.70 -26.82
N GLY A 190 -13.45 -17.53 -26.16
CA GLY A 190 -14.59 -17.00 -25.40
C GLY A 190 -14.82 -17.68 -24.05
N ASP A 191 -13.93 -18.55 -23.62
CA ASP A 191 -13.97 -19.19 -22.29
C ASP A 191 -13.24 -18.32 -21.25
N TYR A 192 -13.79 -17.15 -20.96
CA TYR A 192 -13.18 -16.22 -20.03
C TYR A 192 -13.03 -16.78 -18.61
N ALA A 193 -14.02 -17.53 -18.14
CA ALA A 193 -14.03 -18.12 -16.81
C ALA A 193 -12.89 -19.12 -16.59
N GLY A 194 -12.60 -19.96 -17.59
CA GLY A 194 -11.52 -20.94 -17.52
C GLY A 194 -10.13 -20.33 -17.50
N GLY A 195 -9.96 -19.14 -18.09
CA GLY A 195 -8.68 -18.41 -18.15
C GLY A 195 -8.50 -17.34 -17.09
N PHE A 196 -9.41 -17.24 -16.13
CA PHE A 196 -9.44 -16.16 -15.14
C PHE A 196 -8.30 -16.27 -14.12
N CYS A 197 -7.50 -15.23 -13.98
CA CYS A 197 -6.42 -15.12 -13.01
C CYS A 197 -6.59 -13.84 -12.19
N ALA A 198 -6.52 -13.94 -10.87
CA ALA A 198 -6.44 -12.78 -10.00
C ALA A 198 -5.04 -12.19 -10.02
N GLU A 199 -4.95 -10.89 -10.12
CA GLU A 199 -3.70 -10.13 -10.15
C GLU A 199 -3.71 -9.00 -9.14
N GLU A 200 -2.57 -8.73 -8.52
CA GLU A 200 -2.30 -7.54 -7.72
C GLU A 200 -1.26 -6.69 -8.44
N CYS A 201 -1.60 -5.48 -8.82
CA CYS A 201 -0.68 -4.55 -9.47
C CYS A 201 0.41 -4.10 -8.48
N ILE A 202 1.67 -4.27 -8.85
CA ILE A 202 2.81 -3.88 -8.05
C ILE A 202 3.64 -2.77 -8.74
N PRO A 203 4.20 -1.79 -7.98
CA PRO A 203 4.82 -0.61 -8.58
C PRO A 203 6.19 -0.87 -9.20
N ARG A 204 6.75 -2.05 -9.02
CA ARG A 204 8.09 -2.41 -9.53
C ARG A 204 8.24 -3.91 -9.72
N ARG A 205 9.16 -4.26 -10.60
CA ARG A 205 9.56 -5.67 -10.80
C ARG A 205 10.19 -6.25 -9.53
N ILE A 206 9.81 -7.46 -9.19
CA ILE A 206 10.39 -8.25 -8.09
C ILE A 206 10.79 -9.63 -8.60
N GLU A 207 11.59 -10.36 -7.83
CA GLU A 207 11.86 -11.78 -8.09
C GLU A 207 10.76 -12.63 -7.46
N SER A 208 9.88 -13.18 -8.30
CA SER A 208 8.79 -14.06 -7.88
C SER A 208 8.38 -14.98 -9.02
N SER A 209 8.04 -16.22 -8.69
CA SER A 209 7.46 -17.16 -9.65
C SER A 209 6.07 -16.75 -10.12
N ARG A 210 5.38 -15.92 -9.34
CA ARG A 210 4.05 -15.37 -9.65
C ARG A 210 4.12 -14.00 -10.34
N LEU A 211 5.32 -13.51 -10.64
CA LEU A 211 5.44 -12.24 -11.37
C LEU A 211 4.92 -12.40 -12.80
N ARG A 212 4.02 -11.53 -13.18
CA ARG A 212 3.57 -11.32 -14.56
C ARG A 212 3.90 -9.92 -15.01
N VAL A 213 4.13 -9.77 -16.29
CA VAL A 213 4.49 -8.51 -16.91
C VAL A 213 3.52 -8.25 -18.04
N LYS A 214 2.73 -7.19 -17.91
CA LYS A 214 1.97 -6.64 -19.02
C LYS A 214 2.94 -5.86 -19.90
N PRO A 215 3.18 -6.25 -21.13
CA PRO A 215 4.20 -5.63 -21.96
C PRO A 215 3.84 -4.19 -22.31
N ALA A 216 4.84 -3.33 -22.46
CA ALA A 216 4.63 -2.00 -23.02
C ALA A 216 4.06 -2.09 -24.45
N GLY A 217 3.21 -1.13 -24.82
CA GLY A 217 2.62 -1.11 -26.16
C GLY A 217 1.40 -0.23 -26.28
N THR A 218 0.78 -0.26 -27.45
CA THR A 218 -0.48 0.42 -27.70
C THR A 218 -1.64 -0.48 -27.29
N TYR A 219 -2.54 0.05 -26.49
CA TYR A 219 -3.70 -0.68 -26.00
C TYR A 219 -5.00 0.02 -26.36
N LEU A 220 -6.00 -0.75 -26.76
CA LEU A 220 -7.39 -0.34 -26.69
C LEU A 220 -7.84 -0.51 -25.25
N GLN A 221 -8.29 0.55 -24.64
CA GLN A 221 -8.85 0.57 -23.29
C GLN A 221 -10.33 0.90 -23.33
N TRP A 222 -11.07 0.27 -22.43
CA TRP A 222 -12.51 0.29 -22.33
C TRP A 222 -12.95 0.45 -20.88
N LEU A 223 -13.78 1.44 -20.57
CA LEU A 223 -14.34 1.57 -19.23
C LEU A 223 -15.62 0.74 -19.15
N ASN A 224 -15.59 -0.26 -18.32
CA ASN A 224 -16.76 -1.04 -17.94
C ASN A 224 -17.40 -0.48 -16.67
N ARG A 225 -18.73 -0.43 -16.63
CA ARG A 225 -19.51 -0.08 -15.45
C ARG A 225 -20.42 -1.26 -15.08
N ILE A 226 -20.11 -1.89 -13.97
CA ILE A 226 -20.90 -2.99 -13.43
C ILE A 226 -21.89 -2.39 -12.42
N ASP A 227 -23.18 -2.49 -12.72
CA ASP A 227 -24.24 -1.98 -11.87
C ASP A 227 -24.53 -2.97 -10.73
N LEU A 228 -24.22 -2.54 -9.51
CA LEU A 228 -24.42 -3.38 -8.33
C LEU A 228 -25.87 -3.52 -7.92
N THR A 229 -26.76 -2.65 -8.40
CA THR A 229 -28.20 -2.76 -8.11
C THR A 229 -28.84 -3.96 -8.79
N MET A 230 -28.20 -4.48 -9.84
CA MET A 230 -28.62 -5.74 -10.48
C MET A 230 -28.17 -6.98 -9.70
N LEU A 231 -27.28 -6.79 -8.73
CA LEU A 231 -26.73 -7.85 -7.89
C LEU A 231 -27.37 -7.89 -6.49
N VAL A 232 -28.42 -7.10 -6.25
CA VAL A 232 -29.18 -7.08 -4.98
C VAL A 232 -30.60 -7.55 -5.29
N ASP A 233 -31.09 -8.51 -4.52
CA ASP A 233 -32.48 -8.96 -4.65
C ASP A 233 -33.49 -7.92 -4.12
N ASP A 234 -34.79 -8.16 -4.35
CA ASP A 234 -35.88 -7.27 -3.92
C ASP A 234 -35.96 -7.11 -2.38
N GLU A 235 -35.28 -7.94 -1.60
CA GLU A 235 -35.21 -7.90 -0.13
C GLU A 235 -34.00 -7.09 0.38
N GLY A 236 -33.12 -6.62 -0.53
CA GLY A 236 -31.92 -5.81 -0.21
C GLY A 236 -30.77 -6.64 0.39
N GLU A 237 -30.93 -7.94 0.42
CA GLU A 237 -29.82 -8.84 0.65
C GLU A 237 -29.02 -8.93 -0.66
N THR A 238 -27.69 -8.82 -0.58
CA THR A 238 -26.90 -9.31 -1.70
C THR A 238 -27.40 -10.73 -1.93
N PRO A 239 -28.00 -11.05 -3.09
CA PRO A 239 -28.19 -12.43 -3.42
C PRO A 239 -26.86 -13.04 -3.08
N GLU A 240 -26.83 -14.22 -2.44
CA GLU A 240 -25.63 -15.00 -2.52
C GLU A 240 -25.15 -14.71 -3.93
N ILE A 241 -24.09 -13.93 -4.07
CA ILE A 241 -23.24 -14.04 -5.23
C ILE A 241 -22.67 -15.43 -5.01
N VAL A 242 -23.60 -16.31 -4.96
CA VAL A 242 -23.48 -17.66 -5.33
C VAL A 242 -22.84 -17.41 -6.63
N ALA A 243 -21.62 -17.77 -6.74
CA ALA A 243 -20.92 -18.00 -7.95
C ALA A 243 -21.99 -18.41 -8.97
N GLY A 244 -22.77 -17.42 -9.36
CA GLY A 244 -23.89 -17.57 -10.28
C GLY A 244 -23.22 -17.97 -11.54
N ASP A 245 -23.82 -18.73 -12.32
CA ASP A 245 -23.29 -19.35 -13.52
C ASP A 245 -22.45 -18.35 -14.33
N PHE A 246 -21.16 -18.18 -13.95
CA PHE A 246 -20.19 -17.36 -14.66
C PHE A 246 -19.77 -17.98 -16.00
N SER A 247 -20.51 -19.03 -16.42
CA SER A 247 -20.15 -19.84 -17.58
C SER A 247 -20.51 -19.19 -18.91
N SER A 248 -21.38 -18.15 -18.93
CA SER A 248 -21.73 -17.46 -20.17
C SER A 248 -21.53 -15.94 -20.06
N SER A 249 -21.17 -15.30 -21.16
CA SER A 249 -21.09 -13.84 -21.27
C SER A 249 -22.47 -13.16 -21.15
N GLU A 250 -23.55 -13.91 -21.39
CA GLU A 250 -24.91 -13.39 -21.31
C GLU A 250 -25.34 -13.05 -19.88
N ASP A 251 -24.79 -13.80 -18.89
CA ASP A 251 -25.17 -13.67 -17.48
C ASP A 251 -24.13 -12.90 -16.64
N ASN A 252 -22.92 -12.69 -17.15
CA ASN A 252 -21.85 -12.01 -16.45
C ASN A 252 -21.54 -10.64 -17.05
N PRO A 253 -21.83 -9.52 -16.34
CA PRO A 253 -21.61 -8.17 -16.87
C PRO A 253 -20.13 -7.83 -17.15
N MET A 254 -19.18 -8.53 -16.52
CA MET A 254 -17.76 -8.39 -16.86
C MET A 254 -17.48 -8.98 -18.26
N PHE A 255 -17.95 -10.18 -18.52
CA PHE A 255 -17.69 -10.88 -19.79
C PHE A 255 -18.42 -10.21 -20.95
N ALA A 256 -19.62 -9.67 -20.70
CA ALA A 256 -20.32 -8.86 -21.68
C ALA A 256 -19.50 -7.63 -22.14
N ALA A 257 -18.78 -7.01 -21.23
CA ALA A 257 -17.87 -5.89 -21.58
C ALA A 257 -16.68 -6.34 -22.43
N TYR A 258 -16.17 -7.56 -22.21
CA TYR A 258 -15.08 -8.12 -23.02
C TYR A 258 -15.54 -8.39 -24.46
N ASP A 259 -16.73 -8.96 -24.62
CA ASP A 259 -17.34 -9.18 -25.93
C ASP A 259 -17.64 -7.86 -26.66
N ALA A 260 -18.14 -6.87 -25.94
CA ALA A 260 -18.38 -5.52 -26.49
C ALA A 260 -17.09 -4.87 -27.00
N LEU A 261 -15.99 -4.97 -26.24
CA LEU A 261 -14.67 -4.48 -26.66
C LEU A 261 -14.19 -5.18 -27.95
N HIS A 262 -14.34 -6.50 -28.04
CA HIS A 262 -13.91 -7.27 -29.22
C HIS A 262 -14.78 -6.97 -30.44
N THR A 263 -16.09 -6.86 -30.28
CA THR A 263 -17.02 -6.48 -31.34
C THR A 263 -16.67 -5.11 -31.88
N PHE A 264 -16.53 -4.12 -31.00
CA PHE A 264 -16.12 -2.76 -31.37
C PHE A 264 -14.77 -2.74 -32.12
N ALA A 265 -13.75 -3.44 -31.61
CA ALA A 265 -12.46 -3.51 -32.27
C ALA A 265 -12.57 -4.07 -33.69
N THR A 266 -13.37 -5.11 -33.88
CA THR A 266 -13.61 -5.74 -35.18
C THR A 266 -14.30 -4.76 -36.15
N GLU A 267 -15.30 -4.06 -35.70
CA GLU A 267 -16.01 -3.05 -36.47
C GLU A 267 -15.13 -1.88 -36.90
N GLN A 268 -14.18 -1.49 -36.04
CA GLN A 268 -13.21 -0.43 -36.34
C GLN A 268 -11.98 -0.92 -37.10
N GLY A 269 -11.89 -2.22 -37.42
CA GLY A 269 -10.74 -2.81 -38.12
C GLY A 269 -9.48 -2.87 -37.28
N ILE A 270 -9.61 -2.85 -35.94
CA ILE A 270 -8.51 -2.93 -34.98
C ILE A 270 -8.22 -4.40 -34.69
N THR A 271 -6.99 -4.84 -34.92
CA THR A 271 -6.54 -6.18 -34.56
C THR A 271 -6.01 -6.20 -33.13
N LEU A 272 -6.68 -6.92 -32.26
CA LEU A 272 -6.26 -7.15 -30.87
C LEU A 272 -5.44 -8.42 -30.74
N VAL A 273 -4.42 -8.39 -29.89
CA VAL A 273 -3.51 -9.51 -29.63
C VAL A 273 -3.14 -9.60 -28.15
N GLY A 274 -2.69 -10.78 -27.72
CA GLY A 274 -2.22 -11.02 -26.35
C GLY A 274 -3.36 -11.12 -25.34
N ASP A 275 -2.98 -11.11 -24.07
CA ASP A 275 -3.89 -11.27 -22.95
C ASP A 275 -4.83 -10.08 -22.81
N LEU A 276 -5.98 -10.32 -22.18
CA LEU A 276 -6.90 -9.28 -21.74
C LEU A 276 -6.62 -8.97 -20.27
N TYR A 277 -6.60 -7.69 -19.93
CA TYR A 277 -6.41 -7.20 -18.56
C TYR A 277 -7.63 -6.38 -18.16
N ASP A 278 -8.12 -6.62 -16.96
CA ASP A 278 -9.25 -5.90 -16.36
C ASP A 278 -8.85 -5.40 -14.98
N VAL A 279 -8.73 -4.09 -14.81
CA VAL A 279 -8.27 -3.45 -13.58
C VAL A 279 -9.43 -2.78 -12.89
N VAL A 280 -9.69 -3.16 -11.64
CA VAL A 280 -10.72 -2.53 -10.81
C VAL A 280 -10.29 -1.11 -10.49
N LEU A 281 -11.13 -0.13 -10.83
CA LEU A 281 -10.88 1.30 -10.60
C LEU A 281 -11.68 1.88 -9.43
N SER A 282 -12.77 1.22 -9.04
CA SER A 282 -13.59 1.70 -7.93
C SER A 282 -12.96 1.38 -6.60
N LEU A 283 -12.83 2.40 -5.75
CA LEU A 283 -12.54 2.20 -4.34
C LEU A 283 -13.82 1.73 -3.65
N TYR A 284 -13.78 0.56 -3.04
CA TYR A 284 -14.93 0.03 -2.29
C TYR A 284 -15.22 0.94 -1.09
N GLY A 285 -16.42 1.54 -1.07
CA GLY A 285 -16.93 2.37 0.03
C GLY A 285 -17.58 3.69 -0.39
N GLY A 286 -18.55 4.17 0.34
CA GLY A 286 -19.16 5.49 0.16
C GLY A 286 -20.09 5.61 -1.06
N SER A 287 -19.84 6.56 -1.92
CA SER A 287 -20.68 6.92 -3.07
C SER A 287 -20.74 5.89 -4.21
N PHE A 288 -19.87 4.87 -4.17
CA PHE A 288 -19.81 3.80 -5.18
C PHE A 288 -20.70 2.60 -4.85
N LYS A 289 -21.77 2.80 -4.08
CA LYS A 289 -22.73 1.74 -3.74
C LYS A 289 -23.54 1.23 -4.95
N GLU A 290 -23.55 1.98 -6.04
CA GLU A 290 -24.40 1.70 -7.20
C GLU A 290 -23.65 1.00 -8.34
N ALA A 291 -22.34 1.19 -8.45
CA ALA A 291 -21.58 0.60 -9.54
C ALA A 291 -20.09 0.40 -9.22
N ILE A 292 -19.50 -0.66 -9.79
CA ILE A 292 -18.07 -0.87 -9.89
C ILE A 292 -17.62 -0.42 -11.27
N TYR A 293 -16.49 0.30 -11.34
CA TYR A 293 -15.83 0.62 -12.60
C TYR A 293 -14.59 -0.21 -12.76
N THR A 294 -14.43 -0.80 -13.94
CA THR A 294 -13.21 -1.52 -14.30
C THR A 294 -12.67 -1.02 -15.65
N GLU A 295 -11.36 -1.06 -15.80
CA GLU A 295 -10.67 -0.71 -17.05
C GLU A 295 -10.20 -1.97 -17.73
N VAL A 296 -10.94 -2.37 -18.76
CA VAL A 296 -10.57 -3.49 -19.62
C VAL A 296 -9.58 -3.01 -20.67
N SER A 297 -8.49 -3.74 -20.89
CA SER A 297 -7.50 -3.38 -21.88
C SER A 297 -6.94 -4.58 -22.63
N ARG A 298 -6.74 -4.41 -23.96
CA ARG A 298 -6.09 -5.40 -24.81
C ARG A 298 -5.15 -4.71 -25.81
N ARG A 299 -4.01 -5.37 -26.09
CA ARG A 299 -2.96 -4.80 -26.94
C ARG A 299 -3.40 -4.77 -28.40
N ILE A 300 -3.07 -3.69 -29.07
CA ILE A 300 -3.22 -3.55 -30.53
C ILE A 300 -1.96 -4.08 -31.21
N ARG A 301 -2.15 -4.77 -32.31
CA ARG A 301 -1.05 -5.35 -33.12
C ARG A 301 -0.22 -4.28 -33.80
#